data_9102a9f976428f52cedc14cff3f58ff5
#
_entry.id   9102a9f976428f52cedc14cff3f58ff5
#
_cell.length_a   1.000
_cell.length_b   1.000
_cell.length_c   1.000
_cell.angle_alpha   90.00
_cell.angle_beta   90.00
_cell.angle_gamma   90.00
#
_symmetry.space_group_name_H-M   'P 1'
#
loop_
_entity.id
_entity.type
_entity.pdbx_description
1 polymer ?
#
loop_
_entity_poly.entity_id
_entity_poly.type
_entity_poly.pdbx_seq_one_letter_code
_entity_poly.pdbx_strand_id
1 'polypeptide(L)'
;MYTFITRTKTVRILFAISSLCLDSLTLGHAEQEASADNTKTNQIVIKDFHFDPQVLTVRSGEKITWINRDEEPHTVVSVEKQFKKSSPLDTDQEFTITAGAPGTYTYYCSVHPKMTGTIVVK
;
A
#
# COMPACT_ATOMS: atom_id res chain seq x y z
N MET A 1 -35.75 48.52 34.50
CA MET A 1 -36.13 49.82 33.96
C MET A 1 -34.86 50.49 33.46
N TYR A 2 -34.58 50.46 32.21
CA TYR A 2 -33.88 51.49 31.44
C TYR A 2 -33.66 50.87 30.03
N THR A 3 -34.45 51.40 29.13
CA THR A 3 -34.42 51.09 27.72
C THR A 3 -33.25 51.86 27.10
N PHE A 4 -32.27 51.13 26.52
CA PHE A 4 -31.30 51.78 25.64
C PHE A 4 -31.59 51.36 24.20
N ILE A 5 -32.13 52.35 23.50
CA ILE A 5 -32.29 52.32 22.07
C ILE A 5 -30.97 52.79 21.45
N THR A 6 -30.23 51.92 20.84
CA THR A 6 -29.08 52.30 20.00
C THR A 6 -29.46 52.25 18.53
N ARG A 7 -29.46 53.41 17.93
CA ARG A 7 -29.69 53.67 16.49
C ARG A 7 -28.55 53.06 15.67
N THR A 8 -28.88 52.16 14.82
CA THR A 8 -28.00 51.73 13.74
C THR A 8 -27.95 52.77 12.64
N LYS A 9 -26.80 53.39 12.43
CA LYS A 9 -26.51 54.20 11.27
C LYS A 9 -26.19 53.32 10.07
N THR A 10 -27.07 53.31 9.09
CA THR A 10 -26.85 52.71 7.81
C THR A 10 -25.87 53.56 6.99
N VAL A 11 -24.66 53.09 6.83
CA VAL A 11 -23.70 53.70 5.88
C VAL A 11 -23.88 53.00 4.54
N ARG A 12 -24.48 53.68 3.62
CA ARG A 12 -24.48 53.28 2.20
C ARG A 12 -23.16 53.74 1.61
N ILE A 13 -22.27 52.81 1.35
CA ILE A 13 -21.12 53.09 0.51
C ILE A 13 -21.45 52.63 -0.91
N LEU A 14 -21.67 53.62 -1.76
CA LEU A 14 -21.71 53.45 -3.19
C LEU A 14 -20.27 53.29 -3.67
N PHE A 15 -19.87 52.12 -4.07
CA PHE A 15 -18.68 51.94 -4.87
C PHE A 15 -19.05 51.79 -6.33
N ALA A 16 -18.63 52.79 -7.06
CA ALA A 16 -18.66 52.79 -8.53
C ALA A 16 -17.81 51.67 -9.09
N ILE A 17 -18.38 50.94 -9.97
CA ILE A 17 -17.70 49.91 -10.75
C ILE A 17 -16.90 50.59 -11.83
N SER A 18 -15.63 50.52 -11.78
CA SER A 18 -14.74 50.83 -12.86
C SER A 18 -13.93 49.59 -13.21
N SER A 19 -14.31 49.01 -14.35
CA SER A 19 -13.43 48.61 -15.41
C SER A 19 -12.34 47.55 -15.17
N LEU A 20 -12.52 46.50 -15.94
CA LEU A 20 -11.49 45.65 -16.59
C LEU A 20 -10.24 45.32 -15.79
N CYS A 21 -10.25 44.14 -15.25
CA CYS A 21 -9.03 43.36 -15.23
C CYS A 21 -9.29 42.05 -15.98
N LEU A 22 -8.64 41.92 -17.12
CA LEU A 22 -8.36 40.61 -17.69
C LEU A 22 -7.43 39.90 -16.69
N ASP A 23 -8.03 39.17 -15.79
CA ASP A 23 -7.24 38.26 -15.00
C ASP A 23 -7.12 36.96 -15.79
N SER A 24 -5.92 36.79 -16.27
CA SER A 24 -5.41 35.51 -16.66
C SER A 24 -5.79 34.49 -15.59
N LEU A 25 -6.74 33.62 -15.92
CA LEU A 25 -6.92 32.40 -15.16
C LEU A 25 -5.62 31.59 -15.27
N THR A 26 -4.71 31.80 -14.37
CA THR A 26 -3.82 30.74 -14.00
C THR A 26 -4.67 29.73 -13.25
N LEU A 27 -5.19 28.80 -13.99
CA LEU A 27 -5.62 27.54 -13.45
C LEU A 27 -4.40 26.93 -12.80
N GLY A 28 -4.25 27.20 -11.51
CA GLY A 28 -3.43 26.38 -10.66
C GLY A 28 -4.06 24.99 -10.74
N HIS A 29 -3.51 24.16 -11.59
CA HIS A 29 -3.68 22.75 -11.44
C HIS A 29 -3.06 22.44 -10.10
N ALA A 30 -3.89 22.34 -9.08
CA ALA A 30 -3.57 21.44 -8.02
C ALA A 30 -3.48 20.08 -8.72
N GLU A 31 -2.29 19.75 -9.15
CA GLU A 31 -1.92 18.39 -9.42
C GLU A 31 -2.15 17.67 -8.11
N GLN A 32 -3.36 17.21 -7.95
CA GLN A 32 -3.65 16.14 -7.05
C GLN A 32 -2.85 15.01 -7.67
N GLU A 33 -1.63 14.86 -7.21
CA GLU A 33 -0.92 13.62 -7.37
C GLU A 33 -1.88 12.58 -6.80
N ALA A 34 -2.63 11.98 -7.69
CA ALA A 34 -3.21 10.71 -7.41
C ALA A 34 -2.00 9.90 -6.97
N SER A 35 -1.87 9.71 -5.68
CA SER A 35 -1.10 8.64 -5.11
C SER A 35 -1.59 7.44 -5.89
N ALA A 36 -0.88 7.14 -6.97
CA ALA A 36 -1.05 5.86 -7.61
C ALA A 36 -0.80 4.90 -6.47
N ASP A 37 -1.88 4.35 -5.98
CA ASP A 37 -1.86 3.12 -5.22
C ASP A 37 -1.22 2.11 -6.15
N ASN A 38 0.08 2.25 -6.30
CA ASN A 38 0.95 1.23 -6.83
C ASN A 38 1.07 0.21 -5.69
N THR A 39 -0.05 -0.38 -5.35
CA THR A 39 -0.06 -1.66 -4.69
C THR A 39 0.56 -2.65 -5.68
N LYS A 40 1.87 -2.51 -5.85
CA LYS A 40 2.69 -3.60 -6.32
C LYS A 40 2.36 -4.74 -5.37
N THR A 41 1.47 -5.60 -5.81
CA THR A 41 1.10 -6.78 -5.05
C THR A 41 2.37 -7.61 -4.95
N ASN A 42 3.05 -7.54 -3.78
CA ASN A 42 4.21 -8.38 -3.50
C ASN A 42 3.67 -9.80 -3.26
N GLN A 43 3.21 -10.41 -4.34
CA GLN A 43 2.60 -11.73 -4.34
C GLN A 43 3.57 -12.76 -4.90
N ILE A 44 3.62 -13.92 -4.24
CA ILE A 44 4.34 -15.10 -4.68
C ILE A 44 3.30 -16.19 -4.90
N VAL A 45 3.21 -16.66 -6.12
CA VAL A 45 2.33 -17.76 -6.50
C VAL A 45 3.07 -19.07 -6.28
N ILE A 46 2.43 -20.02 -5.62
CA ILE A 46 2.88 -21.40 -5.53
C ILE A 46 2.17 -22.19 -6.61
N LYS A 47 2.91 -22.66 -7.60
CA LYS A 47 2.38 -23.41 -8.72
C LYS A 47 3.42 -24.36 -9.29
N ASP A 48 2.96 -25.55 -9.69
CA ASP A 48 3.81 -26.60 -10.27
C ASP A 48 5.03 -26.91 -9.37
N PHE A 49 4.82 -26.91 -8.04
CA PHE A 49 5.86 -27.12 -7.01
C PHE A 49 6.99 -26.09 -7.04
N HIS A 50 6.67 -24.84 -7.40
CA HIS A 50 7.61 -23.72 -7.42
C HIS A 50 7.01 -22.49 -6.72
N PHE A 51 7.88 -21.61 -6.22
CA PHE A 51 7.53 -20.26 -5.82
C PHE A 51 7.82 -19.30 -6.98
N ASP A 52 6.81 -18.56 -7.42
CA ASP A 52 6.94 -17.61 -8.52
C ASP A 52 6.48 -16.20 -8.10
N PRO A 53 7.35 -15.19 -8.15
CA PRO A 53 8.77 -15.24 -8.47
C PRO A 53 9.60 -15.99 -7.41
N GLN A 54 10.64 -16.68 -7.80
CA GLN A 54 11.54 -17.36 -6.87
C GLN A 54 12.35 -16.38 -6.02
N VAL A 55 12.64 -15.19 -6.56
CA VAL A 55 13.29 -14.08 -5.84
C VAL A 55 12.39 -12.86 -5.92
N LEU A 56 11.96 -12.37 -4.77
CA LEU A 56 11.15 -11.17 -4.65
C LEU A 56 11.92 -10.09 -3.89
N THR A 57 12.02 -8.89 -4.47
CA THR A 57 12.59 -7.73 -3.78
C THR A 57 11.48 -6.80 -3.29
N VAL A 58 11.51 -6.47 -2.01
CA VAL A 58 10.54 -5.59 -1.34
C VAL A 58 11.26 -4.59 -0.45
N ARG A 59 10.52 -3.60 0.06
CA ARG A 59 11.00 -2.69 1.10
C ARG A 59 10.60 -3.19 2.47
N SER A 60 11.38 -2.83 3.48
CA SER A 60 11.00 -3.04 4.88
C SER A 60 9.61 -2.47 5.16
N GLY A 61 8.75 -3.23 5.84
CA GLY A 61 7.38 -2.86 6.17
C GLY A 61 6.33 -3.20 5.10
N GLU A 62 6.72 -3.59 3.90
CA GLU A 62 5.77 -4.04 2.87
C GLU A 62 5.21 -5.42 3.19
N LYS A 63 3.98 -5.65 2.78
CA LYS A 63 3.35 -6.96 2.90
C LYS A 63 3.74 -7.86 1.74
N ILE A 64 3.93 -9.15 2.03
CA ILE A 64 4.21 -10.20 1.07
C ILE A 64 3.17 -11.29 1.27
N THR A 65 2.53 -11.71 0.19
CA THR A 65 1.49 -12.74 0.23
C THR A 65 1.86 -13.91 -0.67
N TRP A 66 1.87 -15.11 -0.13
CA TRP A 66 1.91 -16.35 -0.90
C TRP A 66 0.50 -16.85 -1.14
N ILE A 67 0.24 -17.34 -2.32
CA ILE A 67 -1.02 -18.00 -2.67
C ILE A 67 -0.74 -19.35 -3.32
N ASN A 68 -1.36 -20.41 -2.79
CA ASN A 68 -1.23 -21.74 -3.38
C ASN A 68 -2.20 -21.91 -4.56
N ARG A 69 -1.67 -22.25 -5.73
CA ARG A 69 -2.45 -22.58 -6.94
C ARG A 69 -2.25 -24.02 -7.39
N ASP A 70 -1.56 -24.83 -6.59
CA ASP A 70 -1.50 -26.28 -6.76
C ASP A 70 -2.69 -26.95 -6.06
N GLU A 71 -2.93 -28.20 -6.41
CA GLU A 71 -3.91 -29.05 -5.72
C GLU A 71 -3.34 -29.60 -4.42
N GLU A 72 -2.02 -29.73 -4.32
CA GLU A 72 -1.32 -30.21 -3.13
C GLU A 72 -1.11 -29.08 -2.12
N PRO A 73 -1.15 -29.38 -0.83
CA PRO A 73 -0.86 -28.41 0.21
C PRO A 73 0.64 -28.08 0.27
N HIS A 74 0.95 -26.81 0.44
CA HIS A 74 2.31 -26.30 0.59
C HIS A 74 2.46 -25.48 1.87
N THR A 75 3.71 -25.33 2.33
CA THR A 75 4.05 -24.48 3.48
C THR A 75 5.11 -23.46 3.10
N VAL A 76 5.19 -22.39 3.88
CA VAL A 76 6.23 -21.38 3.77
C VAL A 76 6.99 -21.34 5.10
N VAL A 77 8.27 -21.70 5.06
CA VAL A 77 9.11 -21.81 6.25
C VAL A 77 10.39 -21.03 6.07
N SER A 78 10.65 -20.04 6.92
CA SER A 78 11.92 -19.32 6.94
C SER A 78 13.05 -20.21 7.42
N VAL A 79 14.16 -20.26 6.69
CA VAL A 79 15.34 -21.03 7.06
C VAL A 79 15.90 -20.57 8.40
N GLU A 80 16.02 -19.25 8.58
CA GLU A 80 16.61 -18.65 9.78
C GLU A 80 15.55 -18.14 10.78
N LYS A 81 14.30 -18.58 10.63
CA LYS A 81 13.17 -18.20 11.51
C LYS A 81 12.91 -16.70 11.57
N GLN A 82 13.18 -15.98 10.49
CA GLN A 82 13.01 -14.52 10.39
C GLN A 82 11.53 -14.10 10.34
N PHE A 83 10.64 -15.04 10.03
CA PHE A 83 9.20 -14.88 10.10
C PHE A 83 8.51 -16.18 10.52
N LYS A 84 7.25 -16.07 10.95
CA LYS A 84 6.46 -17.20 11.41
C LYS A 84 6.16 -18.15 10.25
N LYS A 85 6.33 -19.48 10.50
CA LYS A 85 5.90 -20.53 9.56
C LYS A 85 4.41 -20.44 9.25
N SER A 86 4.02 -20.67 7.99
CA SER A 86 2.62 -20.83 7.61
C SER A 86 2.02 -22.13 8.14
N SER A 87 0.69 -22.19 8.27
CA SER A 87 -0.04 -23.45 8.22
C SER A 87 0.12 -24.09 6.83
N PRO A 88 -0.19 -25.38 6.65
CA PRO A 88 -0.38 -25.92 5.32
C PRO A 88 -1.41 -25.07 4.56
N LEU A 89 -1.08 -24.66 3.34
CA LEU A 89 -1.94 -23.89 2.46
C LEU A 89 -2.55 -24.85 1.44
N ASP A 90 -3.85 -25.08 1.53
CA ASP A 90 -4.60 -25.78 0.51
C ASP A 90 -4.78 -24.88 -0.74
N THR A 91 -5.36 -25.42 -1.79
CA THR A 91 -5.62 -24.67 -3.03
C THR A 91 -6.36 -23.38 -2.74
N ASP A 92 -5.88 -22.27 -3.32
CA ASP A 92 -6.40 -20.90 -3.18
C ASP A 92 -6.26 -20.28 -1.78
N GLN A 93 -5.61 -20.96 -0.83
CA GLN A 93 -5.29 -20.37 0.45
C GLN A 93 -4.05 -19.46 0.37
N GLU A 94 -4.04 -18.47 1.25
CA GLU A 94 -3.04 -17.42 1.29
C GLU A 94 -2.34 -17.36 2.65
N PHE A 95 -1.09 -16.91 2.62
CA PHE A 95 -0.30 -16.58 3.80
C PHE A 95 0.41 -15.26 3.59
N THR A 96 0.26 -14.34 4.54
CA THR A 96 0.83 -12.99 4.44
C THR A 96 1.75 -12.70 5.63
N ILE A 97 2.88 -12.08 5.32
CA ILE A 97 3.79 -11.52 6.34
C ILE A 97 4.04 -10.04 6.04
N THR A 98 4.63 -9.36 7.01
CA THR A 98 5.22 -8.02 6.82
C THR A 98 6.73 -8.17 6.76
N ALA A 99 7.36 -7.61 5.74
CA ALA A 99 8.81 -7.62 5.59
C ALA A 99 9.47 -6.89 6.76
N GLY A 100 10.42 -7.56 7.40
CA GLY A 100 11.15 -7.04 8.54
C GLY A 100 12.34 -6.14 8.15
N ALA A 101 13.46 -6.27 8.87
CA ALA A 101 14.67 -5.51 8.62
C ALA A 101 15.28 -5.81 7.24
N PRO A 102 16.03 -4.87 6.64
CA PRO A 102 16.76 -5.14 5.41
C PRO A 102 17.66 -6.37 5.53
N GLY A 103 17.67 -7.20 4.49
CA GLY A 103 18.43 -8.44 4.45
C GLY A 103 17.88 -9.43 3.44
N THR A 104 18.46 -10.63 3.42
CA THR A 104 18.07 -11.74 2.55
C THR A 104 17.42 -12.82 3.37
N TYR A 105 16.18 -13.16 3.04
CA TYR A 105 15.36 -14.13 3.75
C TYR A 105 15.10 -15.32 2.85
N THR A 106 15.77 -16.43 3.10
CA THR A 106 15.55 -17.68 2.37
C THR A 106 14.45 -18.49 3.04
N TYR A 107 13.60 -19.10 2.23
CA TYR A 107 12.50 -19.92 2.72
C TYR A 107 12.31 -21.16 1.84
N TYR A 108 11.56 -22.14 2.33
CA TYR A 108 11.30 -23.40 1.65
C TYR A 108 9.92 -23.96 2.05
N CYS A 109 9.47 -24.96 1.30
CA CYS A 109 8.31 -25.76 1.65
C CYS A 109 8.74 -26.98 2.47
N SER A 110 8.19 -27.17 3.70
CA SER A 110 8.55 -28.31 4.55
C SER A 110 8.04 -29.65 4.02
N VAL A 111 7.03 -29.64 3.18
CA VAL A 111 6.49 -30.86 2.53
C VAL A 111 7.32 -31.25 1.30
N HIS A 112 7.88 -30.24 0.61
CA HIS A 112 8.70 -30.40 -0.59
C HIS A 112 10.00 -29.60 -0.44
N PRO A 113 11.00 -30.09 0.31
CA PRO A 113 12.16 -29.28 0.74
C PRO A 113 13.03 -28.70 -0.38
N LYS A 114 12.89 -29.21 -1.61
CA LYS A 114 13.59 -28.67 -2.79
C LYS A 114 12.92 -27.41 -3.34
N MET A 115 11.65 -27.13 -2.96
CA MET A 115 10.99 -25.87 -3.26
C MET A 115 11.56 -24.78 -2.36
N THR A 116 12.33 -23.89 -2.94
CA THR A 116 12.97 -22.77 -2.21
C THR A 116 12.68 -21.45 -2.87
N GLY A 117 12.67 -20.39 -2.09
CA GLY A 117 12.55 -19.02 -2.56
C GLY A 117 13.35 -18.05 -1.69
N THR A 118 13.46 -16.82 -2.17
CA THR A 118 14.24 -15.78 -1.50
C THR A 118 13.49 -14.45 -1.54
N ILE A 119 13.44 -13.78 -0.40
CA ILE A 119 12.98 -12.39 -0.29
C ILE A 119 14.20 -11.53 -0.03
N VAL A 120 14.37 -10.48 -0.81
CA VAL A 120 15.37 -9.44 -0.59
C VAL A 120 14.66 -8.20 -0.06
N VAL A 121 14.92 -7.84 1.19
CA VAL A 121 14.36 -6.65 1.84
C VAL A 121 15.38 -5.52 1.78
N LYS A 122 14.96 -4.37 1.27
CA LYS A 122 15.75 -3.15 1.15
C LYS A 122 15.30 -2.07 2.12
#